data_21a46bfa1f341a5a3800cd121f9e8a21
#
_entry.id   21a46bfa1f341a5a3800cd121f9e8a21
#
_cell.length_a   1.000
_cell.length_b   1.000
_cell.length_c   1.000
_cell.angle_alpha   90.00
_cell.angle_beta   90.00
_cell.angle_gamma   90.00
#
_symmetry.space_group_name_H-M   'P 1'
#
loop_
_entity.id
_entity.type
_entity.pdbx_description
1 polymer ?
#
loop_
_entity_poly.entity_id
_entity_poly.type
_entity_poly.pdbx_seq_one_letter_code
_entity_poly.pdbx_strand_id
1 'polypeptide(L)'
;MKAGREHRIPLSDTVLALLWELQPLASEKNALVFPSMRSKNKLSDMAFSMLVRGMNEVPDGKEIPWRANDGRPIVVHGFRSTFKDWCEEATSTPRAVSEAALAHSVESKVEAAYHRTDHFEKRRILMGQWASHCLPLEAV
;
A
#
# COMPACT_ATOMS: atom_id res chain seq x y z
N MET A 1 14.96 -3.89 -1.24
CA MET A 1 14.65 -2.43 -1.13
C MET A 1 15.86 -1.65 -1.63
N LYS A 2 15.65 -0.55 -2.37
CA LYS A 2 16.75 0.23 -2.99
C LYS A 2 17.81 0.77 -2.02
N ALA A 3 17.50 0.89 -0.73
CA ALA A 3 18.41 1.48 0.26
C ALA A 3 19.09 0.47 1.20
N GLY A 4 18.83 -0.82 1.08
CA GLY A 4 19.43 -1.86 1.97
C GLY A 4 19.11 -1.70 3.46
N ARG A 5 18.18 -0.80 3.84
CA ARG A 5 17.76 -0.55 5.22
C ARG A 5 16.43 -1.21 5.50
N GLU A 6 16.24 -1.66 6.74
CA GLU A 6 14.95 -2.12 7.23
C GLU A 6 13.89 -1.02 7.06
N HIS A 7 12.70 -1.42 6.62
CA HIS A 7 11.54 -0.54 6.54
C HIS A 7 10.37 -1.18 7.28
N ARG A 8 10.08 -0.67 8.47
CA ARG A 8 8.95 -1.10 9.28
C ARG A 8 7.69 -0.40 8.80
N ILE A 9 6.62 -1.16 8.59
CA ILE A 9 5.31 -0.64 8.16
C ILE A 9 4.37 -0.75 9.35
N PRO A 10 3.86 0.37 9.90
CA PRO A 10 2.82 0.31 10.93
C PRO A 10 1.52 -0.19 10.30
N LEU A 11 0.92 -1.18 10.91
CA LEU A 11 -0.34 -1.76 10.48
C LEU A 11 -1.50 -1.11 11.24
N SER A 12 -2.59 -0.78 10.54
CA SER A 12 -3.85 -0.39 11.17
C SER A 12 -4.60 -1.62 11.66
N ASP A 13 -5.56 -1.43 12.57
CA ASP A 13 -6.37 -2.52 13.11
C ASP A 13 -7.12 -3.26 11.99
N THR A 14 -7.61 -2.53 10.99
CA THR A 14 -8.27 -3.10 9.81
C THR A 14 -7.34 -4.03 9.03
N VAL A 15 -6.09 -3.61 8.81
CA VAL A 15 -5.09 -4.45 8.12
C VAL A 15 -4.71 -5.64 8.98
N LEU A 16 -4.59 -5.47 10.29
CA LEU A 16 -4.35 -6.58 11.22
C LEU A 16 -5.47 -7.61 11.16
N ALA A 17 -6.75 -7.18 11.15
CA ALA A 17 -7.89 -8.08 11.02
C ALA A 17 -7.81 -8.91 9.72
N LEU A 18 -7.54 -8.27 8.58
CA LEU A 18 -7.35 -8.97 7.30
C LEU A 18 -6.19 -9.98 7.34
N LEU A 19 -5.09 -9.63 8.00
CA LEU A 19 -3.95 -10.54 8.14
C LEU A 19 -4.26 -11.73 9.05
N TRP A 20 -5.06 -11.53 10.11
CA TRP A 20 -5.54 -12.62 10.96
C TRP A 20 -6.43 -13.61 10.19
N GLU A 21 -7.29 -13.15 9.29
CA GLU A 21 -8.09 -14.02 8.42
C GLU A 21 -7.22 -14.87 7.49
N LEU A 22 -6.07 -14.36 7.07
CA LEU A 22 -5.12 -15.09 6.21
C LEU A 22 -4.23 -16.08 6.98
N GLN A 23 -4.08 -15.91 8.29
CA GLN A 23 -3.17 -16.72 9.11
C GLN A 23 -3.44 -18.23 9.03
N PRO A 24 -4.70 -18.73 9.00
CA PRO A 24 -4.97 -20.15 8.88
C PRO A 24 -4.47 -20.77 7.56
N LEU A 25 -4.19 -19.95 6.55
CA LEU A 25 -3.63 -20.39 5.26
C LEU A 25 -2.11 -20.55 5.30
N ALA A 26 -1.45 -20.06 6.36
CA ALA A 26 -0.02 -20.17 6.53
C ALA A 26 0.36 -21.61 6.93
N SER A 27 1.25 -22.24 6.16
CA SER A 27 1.71 -23.60 6.43
C SER A 27 2.78 -23.69 7.51
N GLU A 28 3.48 -22.58 7.79
CA GLU A 28 4.62 -22.51 8.69
C GLU A 28 4.71 -21.15 9.38
N LYS A 29 5.44 -21.09 10.51
CA LYS A 29 5.63 -19.85 11.29
C LYS A 29 6.20 -18.68 10.49
N ASN A 30 7.03 -18.97 9.48
CA ASN A 30 7.69 -17.98 8.62
C ASN A 30 7.13 -17.99 7.18
N ALA A 31 5.91 -18.49 7.00
CA ALA A 31 5.27 -18.51 5.68
C ALA A 31 5.09 -17.09 5.13
N LEU A 32 5.10 -16.99 3.80
CA LEU A 32 4.76 -15.73 3.13
C LEU A 32 3.28 -15.40 3.38
N VAL A 33 2.98 -14.12 3.62
CA VAL A 33 1.60 -13.64 3.78
C VAL A 33 0.79 -13.90 2.50
N PHE A 34 1.41 -13.69 1.35
CA PHE A 34 0.79 -13.90 0.03
C PHE A 34 1.66 -14.85 -0.80
N PRO A 35 1.57 -16.17 -0.59
CA PRO A 35 2.30 -17.14 -1.41
C PRO A 35 1.66 -17.29 -2.79
N SER A 36 2.45 -17.66 -3.77
CA SER A 36 1.93 -18.14 -5.05
C SER A 36 1.15 -19.43 -4.84
N MET A 37 -0.09 -19.48 -5.33
CA MET A 37 -0.92 -20.70 -5.23
C MET A 37 -0.31 -21.91 -5.95
N ARG A 38 0.48 -21.68 -7.01
CA ARG A 38 1.11 -22.75 -7.80
C ARG A 38 2.37 -23.31 -7.14
N SER A 39 3.28 -22.42 -6.69
CA SER A 39 4.64 -22.83 -6.29
C SER A 39 4.89 -22.73 -4.80
N LYS A 40 3.95 -22.16 -4.04
CA LYS A 40 4.10 -21.78 -2.61
C LYS A 40 5.25 -20.79 -2.35
N ASN A 41 5.93 -20.34 -3.38
CA ASN A 41 6.98 -19.32 -3.34
C ASN A 41 6.37 -17.90 -3.41
N LYS A 42 7.24 -16.88 -3.42
CA LYS A 42 6.81 -15.48 -3.60
C LYS A 42 6.01 -15.30 -4.90
N LEU A 43 5.06 -14.40 -4.88
CA LEU A 43 4.39 -13.94 -6.09
C LEU A 43 5.40 -13.33 -7.07
N SER A 44 5.11 -13.43 -8.37
CA SER A 44 5.89 -12.73 -9.39
C SER A 44 5.68 -11.22 -9.29
N ASP A 45 6.64 -10.44 -9.79
CA ASP A 45 6.54 -8.98 -9.81
C ASP A 45 5.35 -8.48 -10.65
N MET A 46 4.85 -9.33 -11.57
CA MET A 46 3.68 -9.03 -12.42
C MET A 46 2.34 -9.44 -11.80
N ALA A 47 2.33 -10.17 -10.68
CA ALA A 47 1.11 -10.77 -10.13
C ALA A 47 0.01 -9.72 -9.85
N PHE A 48 0.36 -8.62 -9.19
CA PHE A 48 -0.59 -7.53 -8.92
C PHE A 48 -1.06 -6.82 -10.19
N SER A 49 -0.16 -6.60 -11.15
CA SER A 49 -0.53 -5.99 -12.43
C SER A 49 -1.49 -6.87 -13.22
N MET A 50 -1.30 -8.19 -13.19
CA MET A 50 -2.21 -9.15 -13.83
C MET A 50 -3.56 -9.18 -13.11
N LEU A 51 -3.57 -9.14 -11.78
CA LEU A 51 -4.80 -9.07 -11.00
C LEU A 51 -5.62 -7.83 -11.38
N VAL A 52 -5.00 -6.65 -11.35
CA VAL A 52 -5.68 -5.38 -11.65
C VAL A 52 -6.18 -5.34 -13.10
N ARG A 53 -5.43 -5.92 -14.05
CA ARG A 53 -5.91 -6.07 -15.44
C ARG A 53 -7.12 -7.00 -15.51
N GLY A 54 -7.08 -8.16 -14.87
CA GLY A 54 -8.19 -9.10 -14.84
C GLY A 54 -9.47 -8.51 -14.22
N MET A 55 -9.34 -7.63 -13.23
CA MET A 55 -10.48 -6.90 -12.64
C MET A 55 -11.17 -5.97 -13.66
N ASN A 56 -10.45 -5.52 -14.68
CA ASN A 56 -10.94 -4.66 -15.76
C ASN A 56 -11.27 -5.44 -17.05
N GLU A 57 -11.16 -6.76 -17.06
CA GLU A 57 -11.62 -7.59 -18.18
C GLU A 57 -13.16 -7.63 -18.18
N VAL A 58 -13.75 -6.99 -19.17
CA VAL A 58 -15.21 -6.91 -19.35
C VAL A 58 -15.55 -7.24 -20.79
N PRO A 59 -16.78 -7.74 -21.06
CA PRO A 59 -17.26 -7.97 -22.42
C PRO A 59 -17.20 -6.69 -23.28
N ASP A 60 -16.99 -6.85 -24.57
CA ASP A 60 -16.96 -5.76 -25.53
C ASP A 60 -18.18 -4.84 -25.40
N GLY A 61 -17.92 -3.54 -25.45
CA GLY A 61 -18.97 -2.51 -25.34
C GLY A 61 -19.41 -2.18 -23.91
N LYS A 62 -18.83 -2.83 -22.88
CA LYS A 62 -19.04 -2.44 -21.48
C LYS A 62 -17.92 -1.52 -20.98
N GLU A 63 -18.28 -0.63 -20.08
CA GLU A 63 -17.27 0.20 -19.41
C GLU A 63 -16.45 -0.63 -18.42
N ILE A 64 -15.14 -0.40 -18.42
CA ILE A 64 -14.25 -1.00 -17.41
C ILE A 64 -14.60 -0.40 -16.03
N PRO A 65 -14.74 -1.23 -14.97
CA PRO A 65 -15.23 -0.78 -13.67
C PRO A 65 -14.21 0.07 -12.90
N TRP A 66 -12.93 -0.18 -13.10
CA TRP A 66 -11.86 0.47 -12.33
C TRP A 66 -11.07 1.45 -13.19
N ARG A 67 -11.41 2.74 -13.07
CA ARG A 67 -10.80 3.85 -13.83
C ARG A 67 -10.22 4.90 -12.89
N ALA A 68 -9.15 5.54 -13.34
CA ALA A 68 -8.68 6.80 -12.79
C ALA A 68 -9.62 7.96 -13.21
N ASN A 69 -9.47 9.12 -12.58
CA ASN A 69 -10.30 10.31 -12.87
C ASN A 69 -10.23 10.75 -14.33
N ASP A 70 -9.14 10.46 -15.03
CA ASP A 70 -8.95 10.74 -16.46
C ASP A 70 -9.48 9.65 -17.40
N GLY A 71 -10.21 8.68 -16.86
CA GLY A 71 -10.85 7.59 -17.62
C GLY A 71 -9.92 6.42 -17.96
N ARG A 72 -8.62 6.49 -17.70
CA ARG A 72 -7.68 5.38 -17.95
C ARG A 72 -7.87 4.25 -16.93
N PRO A 73 -7.59 2.99 -17.32
CA PRO A 73 -7.56 1.89 -16.36
C PRO A 73 -6.57 2.17 -15.21
N ILE A 74 -6.97 1.80 -14.00
CA ILE A 74 -6.05 1.90 -12.84
C ILE A 74 -4.85 0.96 -13.02
N VAL A 75 -3.73 1.35 -12.42
CA VAL A 75 -2.50 0.57 -12.38
C VAL A 75 -1.98 0.47 -10.95
N VAL A 76 -1.22 -0.59 -10.66
CA VAL A 76 -0.70 -0.83 -9.29
C VAL A 76 0.11 0.36 -8.77
N HIS A 77 0.90 1.02 -9.62
CA HIS A 77 1.67 2.20 -9.21
C HIS A 77 0.77 3.38 -8.82
N GLY A 78 -0.42 3.48 -9.41
CA GLY A 78 -1.41 4.51 -9.10
C GLY A 78 -1.83 4.54 -7.62
N PHE A 79 -1.88 3.38 -6.95
CA PHE A 79 -2.20 3.33 -5.52
C PHE A 79 -1.23 4.14 -4.65
N ARG A 80 0.06 4.21 -5.05
CA ARG A 80 1.04 5.03 -4.34
C ARG A 80 0.77 6.52 -4.55
N SER A 81 0.43 6.92 -5.77
CA SER A 81 0.06 8.31 -6.09
C SER A 81 -1.19 8.71 -5.32
N THR A 82 -2.24 7.88 -5.36
CA THR A 82 -3.50 8.13 -4.63
C THR A 82 -3.25 8.35 -3.13
N PHE A 83 -2.43 7.50 -2.49
CA PHE A 83 -2.06 7.69 -1.10
C PHE A 83 -1.32 9.02 -0.87
N LYS A 84 -0.40 9.37 -1.78
CA LYS A 84 0.38 10.61 -1.67
C LYS A 84 -0.50 11.85 -1.82
N ASP A 85 -1.36 11.86 -2.83
CA ASP A 85 -2.30 12.96 -3.11
C ASP A 85 -3.27 13.12 -1.93
N TRP A 86 -3.83 12.04 -1.42
CA TRP A 86 -4.66 12.08 -0.22
C TRP A 86 -3.93 12.63 1.01
N CYS A 87 -2.65 12.26 1.22
CA CYS A 87 -1.88 12.83 2.32
C CYS A 87 -1.76 14.34 2.21
N GLU A 88 -1.56 14.86 1.00
CA GLU A 88 -1.35 16.29 0.74
C GLU A 88 -2.66 17.09 0.77
N GLU A 89 -3.75 16.52 0.26
CA GLU A 89 -5.03 17.20 0.11
C GLU A 89 -5.95 17.07 1.33
N ALA A 90 -5.96 15.90 1.96
CA ALA A 90 -6.92 15.56 3.01
C ALA A 90 -6.35 15.51 4.43
N THR A 91 -5.04 15.71 4.60
CA THR A 91 -4.40 15.64 5.93
C THR A 91 -3.46 16.80 6.19
N SER A 92 -3.18 17.08 7.47
CA SER A 92 -2.11 17.99 7.88
C SER A 92 -0.75 17.28 8.07
N THR A 93 -0.59 16.09 7.49
CA THR A 93 0.61 15.27 7.67
C THR A 93 1.83 15.93 7.03
N PRO A 94 2.93 16.13 7.76
CA PRO A 94 4.16 16.65 7.18
C PRO A 94 4.66 15.75 6.04
N ARG A 95 5.11 16.35 4.93
CA ARG A 95 5.63 15.65 3.76
C ARG A 95 6.67 14.58 4.10
N ALA A 96 7.56 14.84 5.04
CA ALA A 96 8.58 13.87 5.48
C ALA A 96 7.96 12.56 6.01
N VAL A 97 6.76 12.62 6.62
CA VAL A 97 6.06 11.44 7.14
C VAL A 97 5.44 10.63 6.00
N SER A 98 4.79 11.28 5.03
CA SER A 98 4.21 10.59 3.87
C SER A 98 5.28 9.98 2.95
N GLU A 99 6.41 10.68 2.75
CA GLU A 99 7.56 10.12 2.01
C GLU A 99 8.17 8.91 2.74
N ALA A 100 8.31 8.99 4.07
CA ALA A 100 8.77 7.86 4.87
C ALA A 100 7.80 6.67 4.83
N ALA A 101 6.48 6.90 4.78
CA ALA A 101 5.49 5.84 4.62
C ALA A 101 5.63 5.11 3.29
N LEU A 102 5.98 5.82 2.24
CA LEU A 102 6.22 5.26 0.91
C LEU A 102 7.64 4.69 0.72
N ALA A 103 8.49 4.68 1.74
CA ALA A 103 9.90 4.29 1.64
C ALA A 103 10.66 5.06 0.55
N HIS A 104 10.29 6.32 0.30
CA HIS A 104 11.04 7.17 -0.59
C HIS A 104 12.36 7.57 0.05
N SER A 105 13.43 7.54 -0.72
CA SER A 105 14.71 8.07 -0.28
C SER A 105 14.65 9.59 -0.23
N VAL A 106 15.18 10.19 0.83
CA VAL A 106 15.42 11.64 0.87
C VAL A 106 16.47 11.95 -0.20
N GLU A 107 16.13 12.81 -1.16
CA GLU A 107 16.97 13.10 -2.32
C GLU A 107 18.28 13.81 -1.95
N SER A 108 18.26 14.59 -0.88
CA SER A 108 19.42 15.35 -0.41
C SER A 108 20.23 14.56 0.63
N LYS A 109 21.53 14.36 0.37
CA LYS A 109 22.47 13.79 1.37
C LYS A 109 22.52 14.62 2.66
N VAL A 110 22.29 15.92 2.55
CA VAL A 110 22.26 16.85 3.69
C VAL A 110 21.01 16.59 4.54
N GLU A 111 19.84 16.54 3.93
CA GLU A 111 18.61 16.20 4.66
C GLU A 111 18.65 14.79 5.25
N ALA A 112 19.21 13.82 4.54
CA ALA A 112 19.37 12.45 5.04
C ALA A 112 20.21 12.38 6.33
N ALA A 113 21.19 13.27 6.50
CA ALA A 113 22.01 13.36 7.72
C ALA A 113 21.22 13.88 8.94
N TYR A 114 20.18 14.69 8.71
CA TYR A 114 19.30 15.21 9.77
C TYR A 114 18.09 14.31 10.05
N HIS A 115 17.67 13.46 9.13
CA HIS A 115 16.56 12.51 9.31
C HIS A 115 17.02 11.25 10.06
N ARG A 116 17.13 11.35 11.40
CA ARG A 116 17.52 10.24 12.28
C ARG A 116 16.36 9.32 12.68
N THR A 117 15.13 9.71 12.40
CA THR A 117 13.92 8.98 12.76
C THR A 117 13.18 8.49 11.53
N ASP A 118 12.61 7.28 11.62
CA ASP A 118 11.72 6.72 10.60
C ASP A 118 10.27 7.21 10.73
N HIS A 119 10.00 8.13 11.67
CA HIS A 119 8.67 8.68 11.97
C HIS A 119 7.61 7.60 12.28
N PHE A 120 8.00 6.46 12.85
CA PHE A 120 7.12 5.31 12.99
C PHE A 120 5.77 5.63 13.65
N GLU A 121 5.76 6.36 14.77
CA GLU A 121 4.52 6.71 15.47
C GLU A 121 3.63 7.67 14.66
N LYS A 122 4.22 8.65 13.98
CA LYS A 122 3.45 9.53 13.07
C LYS A 122 2.89 8.76 11.89
N ARG A 123 3.66 7.82 11.33
CA ARG A 123 3.18 6.93 10.27
C ARG A 123 2.07 6.00 10.75
N ARG A 124 2.12 5.54 12.01
CA ARG A 124 1.06 4.71 12.59
C ARG A 124 -0.30 5.43 12.61
N ILE A 125 -0.30 6.69 13.04
CA ILE A 125 -1.50 7.54 13.02
C ILE A 125 -1.98 7.73 11.56
N LEU A 126 -1.07 8.09 10.64
CA LEU A 126 -1.39 8.28 9.23
C LEU A 126 -1.99 7.02 8.58
N MET A 127 -1.44 5.85 8.85
CA MET A 127 -1.96 4.58 8.32
C MET A 127 -3.33 4.21 8.89
N GLY A 128 -3.62 4.58 10.13
CA GLY A 128 -4.96 4.46 10.70
C GLY A 128 -5.98 5.36 9.98
N GLN A 129 -5.62 6.62 9.73
CA GLN A 129 -6.45 7.56 8.98
C GLN A 129 -6.67 7.08 7.53
N TRP A 130 -5.62 6.55 6.88
CA TRP A 130 -5.71 5.98 5.54
C TRP A 130 -6.65 4.78 5.50
N ALA A 131 -6.57 3.88 6.47
CA ALA A 131 -7.47 2.73 6.56
C ALA A 131 -8.93 3.17 6.69
N SER A 132 -9.23 4.17 7.51
CA SER A 132 -10.58 4.74 7.64
C SER A 132 -11.06 5.43 6.38
N HIS A 133 -10.15 6.01 5.58
CA HIS A 133 -10.49 6.61 4.29
C HIS A 133 -10.82 5.56 3.23
N CYS A 134 -10.01 4.48 3.16
CA CYS A 134 -10.23 3.40 2.19
C CYS A 134 -11.45 2.52 2.50
N LEU A 135 -11.72 2.33 3.78
CA LEU A 135 -12.80 1.49 4.29
C LEU A 135 -13.59 2.30 5.33
N PRO A 136 -14.37 3.29 4.88
CA PRO A 136 -15.23 4.03 5.79
C PRO A 136 -16.14 3.01 6.48
N LEU A 137 -16.16 3.05 7.82
CA LEU A 137 -17.14 2.30 8.60
C LEU A 137 -18.51 2.75 8.09
N GLU A 138 -19.26 1.84 7.48
CA GLU A 138 -20.65 2.10 7.20
C GLU A 138 -21.28 2.51 8.51
N ALA A 139 -21.88 3.70 8.54
CA ALA A 139 -22.63 4.16 9.69
C ALA A 139 -23.79 3.17 9.88
N VAL A 140 -23.68 2.32 10.91
CA VAL A 140 -24.74 1.41 11.36
C VAL A 140 -25.89 2.24 11.91
#